data_fda7dd2568c2b2cb98b9c06cd98fd452
#
_entry.id   fda7dd2568c2b2cb98b9c06cd98fd452
#
_cell.length_a   1.000
_cell.length_b   1.000
_cell.length_c   1.000
_cell.angle_alpha   90.00
_cell.angle_beta   90.00
_cell.angle_gamma   90.00
#
_symmetry.space_group_name_H-M   'P 1'
#
loop_
_entity.id
_entity.type
_entity.pdbx_description
1 polymer ?
#
loop_
_entity_poly.entity_id
_entity_poly.type
_entity_poly.pdbx_seq_one_letter_code
_entity_poly.pdbx_strand_id
1 'polypeptide(L)'
;MKQEFRGVSKIFSFTLRQHMKGKGYRTITAVLGLVCLVLPALIMILTTVLGSDDTQSLPPYEVGKISRIVVVDETASQADYAALNSMGDPDFSGLTYEMAKSVEAAAEETENSEDTLILHAKADTMELTLHVLLPENSTLTEDDAIHYQQFLEQAYPVVQVAKSGLDEAQLMGLMTPTQATVITGVEEETDDLEVMRDILDMLLPYVVIMVLYFMILAYGQGVANCVLMEKTSKLVDTFLVTVKPGAMMLGKVLAIALCGVAQLFAWVLCLVVSFAVGTAAVTALEPETDMLLIQLFRMFGDAGGLFTVPGIVLSILMLLSGFLLYCSLAAMGGAMASKPEDLSNTNVLFTLALIASFFAVLYGSATMGGGGYTWQLYVPFTSMLVVPSLVLLGEVSVGTACISLGIMLVSTGVMIVLAGKVYRLLILRKGDPLSPGKVLKLLRGKTIES
;
A
#
# COMPACT_ATOMS: atom_id res chain seq x y z
N MET A 1 -31.80 -9.83 31.05
CA MET A 1 -30.81 -9.07 30.28
C MET A 1 -30.62 -7.61 30.73
N LYS A 2 -31.65 -6.78 30.87
CA LYS A 2 -31.50 -5.35 31.29
C LYS A 2 -30.76 -5.15 32.64
N GLN A 3 -30.87 -6.05 33.60
CA GLN A 3 -30.18 -5.94 34.89
C GLN A 3 -28.70 -6.36 34.87
N GLU A 4 -28.24 -7.14 33.88
CA GLU A 4 -26.84 -7.60 33.81
C GLU A 4 -25.88 -6.55 33.28
N PHE A 5 -26.37 -5.58 32.50
CA PHE A 5 -25.58 -4.50 31.91
C PHE A 5 -25.70 -3.15 32.63
N ARG A 6 -26.29 -3.14 33.83
CA ARG A 6 -26.39 -1.91 34.64
C ARG A 6 -24.99 -1.47 35.05
N GLY A 7 -24.60 -0.23 34.67
CA GLY A 7 -23.31 0.35 34.99
C GLY A 7 -22.26 0.33 33.89
N VAL A 8 -22.54 -0.34 32.73
CA VAL A 8 -21.62 -0.34 31.58
C VAL A 8 -21.16 1.07 31.19
N SER A 9 -22.08 2.04 31.10
CA SER A 9 -21.77 3.41 30.70
C SER A 9 -20.79 4.10 31.63
N LYS A 10 -20.89 3.88 32.97
CA LYS A 10 -19.97 4.46 33.96
C LYS A 10 -18.57 3.85 33.82
N ILE A 11 -18.48 2.52 33.67
CA ILE A 11 -17.19 1.83 33.49
C ILE A 11 -16.58 2.23 32.15
N PHE A 12 -17.36 2.28 31.08
CA PHE A 12 -16.94 2.74 29.76
C PHE A 12 -16.31 4.16 29.83
N SER A 13 -17.05 5.13 30.37
CA SER A 13 -16.56 6.52 30.45
C SER A 13 -15.31 6.64 31.31
N PHE A 14 -15.24 5.90 32.43
CA PHE A 14 -14.07 5.87 33.31
C PHE A 14 -12.85 5.29 32.54
N THR A 15 -12.99 4.11 31.97
CA THR A 15 -11.90 3.41 31.25
C THR A 15 -11.45 4.22 30.03
N LEU A 16 -12.39 4.79 29.25
CA LEU A 16 -12.10 5.63 28.11
C LEU A 16 -11.21 6.82 28.50
N ARG A 17 -11.62 7.56 29.52
CA ARG A 17 -10.86 8.73 30.06
C ARG A 17 -9.49 8.31 30.58
N GLN A 18 -9.42 7.21 31.32
CA GLN A 18 -8.18 6.69 31.87
C GLN A 18 -7.20 6.26 30.75
N HIS A 19 -7.68 5.55 29.73
CA HIS A 19 -6.86 5.09 28.63
C HIS A 19 -6.37 6.25 27.76
N MET A 20 -7.25 7.16 27.38
CA MET A 20 -6.89 8.37 26.59
C MET A 20 -5.94 9.32 27.32
N LYS A 21 -6.00 9.37 28.66
CA LYS A 21 -5.07 10.16 29.49
C LYS A 21 -3.75 9.42 29.75
N GLY A 22 -3.67 8.13 29.47
CA GLY A 22 -2.47 7.31 29.64
C GLY A 22 -1.29 7.87 28.83
N LYS A 23 -0.10 7.93 29.47
CA LYS A 23 1.12 8.43 28.79
C LYS A 23 1.42 7.63 27.54
N GLY A 24 1.34 6.29 27.59
CA GLY A 24 1.59 5.42 26.44
C GLY A 24 0.68 5.71 25.25
N TYR A 25 -0.64 5.81 25.48
CA TYR A 25 -1.61 6.14 24.42
C TYR A 25 -1.27 7.48 23.75
N ARG A 26 -1.06 8.53 24.57
CA ARG A 26 -0.76 9.87 24.05
C ARG A 26 0.56 9.92 23.29
N THR A 27 1.61 9.28 23.83
CA THR A 27 2.92 9.27 23.18
C THR A 27 2.86 8.54 21.84
N ILE A 28 2.27 7.35 21.79
CA ILE A 28 2.15 6.58 20.53
C ILE A 28 1.28 7.34 19.53
N THR A 29 0.13 7.88 19.97
CA THR A 29 -0.76 8.65 19.09
C THR A 29 -0.07 9.89 18.54
N ALA A 30 0.67 10.63 19.38
CA ALA A 30 1.36 11.85 18.99
C ALA A 30 2.57 11.57 18.08
N VAL A 31 3.39 10.56 18.42
CA VAL A 31 4.59 10.23 17.62
C VAL A 31 4.21 9.70 16.24
N LEU A 32 3.34 8.69 16.17
CA LEU A 32 2.89 8.16 14.88
C LEU A 32 2.02 9.17 14.12
N GLY A 33 1.19 9.96 14.81
CA GLY A 33 0.44 11.04 14.18
C GLY A 33 1.36 12.11 13.58
N LEU A 34 2.45 12.46 14.27
CA LEU A 34 3.45 13.39 13.75
C LEU A 34 4.18 12.80 12.52
N VAL A 35 4.53 11.52 12.57
CA VAL A 35 5.14 10.81 11.43
C VAL A 35 4.18 10.82 10.24
N CYS A 36 2.92 10.45 10.44
CA CYS A 36 1.90 10.49 9.39
C CYS A 36 1.63 11.91 8.85
N LEU A 37 1.78 12.93 9.69
CA LEU A 37 1.54 14.33 9.30
C LEU A 37 2.72 14.94 8.55
N VAL A 38 3.95 14.60 8.92
CA VAL A 38 5.16 15.28 8.40
C VAL A 38 5.81 14.49 7.28
N LEU A 39 5.92 13.15 7.42
CA LEU A 39 6.75 12.35 6.53
C LEU A 39 6.27 12.37 5.06
N PRO A 40 4.99 12.16 4.73
CA PRO A 40 4.52 12.20 3.35
C PRO A 40 4.72 13.57 2.68
N ALA A 41 4.35 14.66 3.37
CA ALA A 41 4.55 16.01 2.84
C ALA A 41 6.04 16.34 2.66
N LEU A 42 6.88 15.91 3.62
CA LEU A 42 8.32 16.12 3.54
C LEU A 42 8.94 15.34 2.37
N ILE A 43 8.53 14.09 2.15
CA ILE A 43 9.00 13.29 1.01
C ILE A 43 8.60 13.98 -0.29
N MET A 44 7.35 14.40 -0.46
CA MET A 44 6.87 15.09 -1.66
C MET A 44 7.67 16.36 -1.95
N ILE A 45 7.88 17.21 -0.95
CA ILE A 45 8.64 18.46 -1.10
C ILE A 45 10.12 18.15 -1.39
N LEU A 46 10.70 17.17 -0.71
CA LEU A 46 12.11 16.84 -0.86
C LEU A 46 12.41 16.23 -2.24
N THR A 47 11.54 15.35 -2.74
CA THR A 47 11.67 14.78 -4.09
C THR A 47 11.51 15.84 -5.16
N THR A 48 10.66 16.85 -4.99
CA THR A 48 10.57 18.00 -5.90
C THR A 48 11.84 18.84 -5.85
N VAL A 49 12.32 19.20 -4.67
CA VAL A 49 13.49 20.09 -4.53
C VAL A 49 14.80 19.40 -4.94
N LEU A 50 14.97 18.10 -4.65
CA LEU A 50 16.18 17.34 -5.02
C LEU A 50 16.08 16.73 -6.42
N GLY A 51 14.87 16.42 -6.90
CA GLY A 51 14.65 15.87 -8.24
C GLY A 51 14.72 16.94 -9.34
N SER A 52 14.59 18.21 -9.00
CA SER A 52 14.80 19.30 -9.96
C SER A 52 16.26 19.42 -10.44
N ASP A 53 17.20 18.75 -9.80
CA ASP A 53 18.60 18.73 -10.27
C ASP A 53 18.89 17.60 -11.28
N ASP A 54 18.04 16.56 -11.38
CA ASP A 54 18.28 15.42 -12.29
C ASP A 54 17.45 15.45 -13.60
N THR A 55 16.46 16.31 -13.73
CA THR A 55 15.96 16.75 -15.02
C THR A 55 16.70 18.02 -15.41
N GLN A 56 18.01 17.91 -15.66
CA GLN A 56 18.65 18.84 -16.58
C GLN A 56 17.83 18.74 -17.87
N SER A 57 16.95 19.72 -18.10
CA SER A 57 16.52 20.02 -19.45
C SER A 57 17.82 20.20 -20.24
N LEU A 58 18.14 19.21 -21.08
CA LEU A 58 19.28 19.31 -21.99
C LEU A 58 19.26 20.71 -22.57
N PRO A 59 20.37 21.44 -22.61
CA PRO A 59 20.41 22.74 -23.23
C PRO A 59 19.87 22.59 -24.66
N PRO A 60 19.16 23.56 -25.20
CA PRO A 60 18.60 23.45 -26.56
C PRO A 60 19.72 23.08 -27.52
N TYR A 61 19.51 22.00 -28.30
CA TYR A 61 20.47 21.52 -29.27
C TYR A 61 20.77 22.64 -30.32
N GLU A 62 22.03 22.91 -30.55
CA GLU A 62 22.42 23.82 -31.64
C GLU A 62 22.51 23.04 -32.96
N VAL A 63 21.55 23.26 -33.84
CA VAL A 63 21.45 22.61 -35.14
C VAL A 63 22.74 22.72 -35.94
N GLY A 64 23.24 21.58 -36.45
CA GLY A 64 24.44 21.56 -37.30
C GLY A 64 25.76 21.39 -36.56
N LYS A 65 25.77 21.15 -35.24
CA LYS A 65 26.98 20.75 -34.52
C LYS A 65 27.51 19.38 -34.93
N ILE A 66 26.59 18.44 -35.14
CA ILE A 66 26.91 17.09 -35.62
C ILE A 66 26.73 17.11 -37.13
N SER A 67 27.74 16.74 -37.89
CA SER A 67 27.68 16.68 -39.36
C SER A 67 27.83 15.27 -39.91
N ARG A 68 28.55 14.40 -39.16
CA ARG A 68 28.92 13.07 -39.62
C ARG A 68 28.74 12.04 -38.52
N ILE A 69 28.23 10.85 -38.91
CA ILE A 69 28.09 9.70 -38.03
C ILE A 69 28.84 8.52 -38.66
N VAL A 70 29.81 7.98 -37.95
CA VAL A 70 30.50 6.74 -38.33
C VAL A 70 29.79 5.57 -37.69
N VAL A 71 29.22 4.68 -38.50
CA VAL A 71 28.41 3.57 -38.05
C VAL A 71 29.20 2.27 -38.05
N VAL A 72 29.25 1.60 -36.92
CA VAL A 72 29.70 0.22 -36.75
C VAL A 72 28.48 -0.67 -36.55
N ASP A 73 28.10 -1.41 -37.56
CA ASP A 73 26.91 -2.26 -37.51
C ASP A 73 27.33 -3.74 -37.40
N GLU A 74 27.26 -4.29 -36.21
CA GLU A 74 27.51 -5.69 -35.88
C GLU A 74 26.23 -6.55 -35.95
N THR A 75 25.15 -6.02 -36.53
CA THR A 75 23.89 -6.75 -36.68
C THR A 75 23.93 -7.66 -37.93
N ALA A 76 23.03 -8.66 -38.00
CA ALA A 76 23.04 -9.68 -39.04
C ALA A 76 22.79 -9.14 -40.48
N SER A 77 22.29 -7.91 -40.64
CA SER A 77 22.06 -7.29 -41.96
C SER A 77 22.45 -5.81 -41.93
N GLN A 78 23.31 -5.41 -42.87
CA GLN A 78 23.67 -4.01 -43.05
C GLN A 78 22.51 -3.21 -43.61
N ALA A 79 22.28 -1.99 -43.09
CA ALA A 79 21.26 -1.10 -43.57
C ALA A 79 21.85 0.23 -44.08
N ASP A 80 21.07 0.93 -44.89
CA ASP A 80 21.36 2.30 -45.25
C ASP A 80 20.84 3.22 -44.12
N TYR A 81 21.76 3.71 -43.30
CA TYR A 81 21.43 4.63 -42.18
C TYR A 81 21.04 6.01 -42.70
N ALA A 82 21.31 6.34 -43.99
CA ALA A 82 20.83 7.59 -44.60
C ALA A 82 19.28 7.70 -44.59
N ALA A 83 18.58 6.57 -44.40
CA ALA A 83 17.14 6.54 -44.20
C ALA A 83 16.70 7.36 -42.95
N LEU A 84 17.55 7.54 -41.92
CA LEU A 84 17.27 8.39 -40.77
C LEU A 84 17.02 9.86 -41.17
N ASN A 85 17.66 10.35 -42.24
CA ASN A 85 17.42 11.69 -42.75
C ASN A 85 15.99 11.88 -43.30
N SER A 86 15.31 10.78 -43.68
CA SER A 86 13.94 10.84 -44.21
C SER A 86 12.88 11.10 -43.14
N MET A 87 13.23 11.00 -41.84
CA MET A 87 12.32 11.31 -40.74
C MET A 87 11.96 12.79 -40.64
N GLY A 88 12.72 13.66 -41.33
CA GLY A 88 12.40 15.10 -41.42
C GLY A 88 12.58 15.87 -40.11
N ASP A 89 13.33 15.30 -39.15
CA ASP A 89 13.70 16.01 -37.94
C ASP A 89 14.57 17.23 -38.30
N PRO A 90 14.21 18.48 -37.93
CA PRO A 90 14.94 19.65 -38.30
C PRO A 90 16.34 19.70 -37.70
N ASP A 91 16.59 19.04 -36.58
CA ASP A 91 17.86 19.10 -35.85
C ASP A 91 18.89 18.10 -36.39
N PHE A 92 18.46 16.96 -36.93
CA PHE A 92 19.31 15.87 -37.41
C PHE A 92 19.13 15.52 -38.89
N SER A 93 18.49 16.42 -39.66
CA SER A 93 18.36 16.26 -41.12
C SER A 93 19.65 16.64 -41.83
N GLY A 94 20.11 15.76 -42.75
CA GLY A 94 21.29 16.03 -43.54
C GLY A 94 22.62 15.52 -43.00
N LEU A 95 22.57 14.64 -41.99
CA LEU A 95 23.75 13.97 -41.49
C LEU A 95 24.34 12.99 -42.51
N THR A 96 25.67 12.92 -42.59
CA THR A 96 26.37 11.93 -43.41
C THR A 96 26.65 10.69 -42.58
N TYR A 97 26.25 9.52 -43.09
CA TYR A 97 26.47 8.21 -42.47
C TYR A 97 27.55 7.45 -43.21
N GLU A 98 28.63 7.07 -42.51
CA GLU A 98 29.71 6.28 -43.12
C GLU A 98 29.90 4.99 -42.32
N MET A 99 30.17 3.88 -43.00
CA MET A 99 30.26 2.56 -42.39
C MET A 99 31.72 2.20 -42.08
N ALA A 100 32.01 1.90 -40.81
CA ALA A 100 33.28 1.36 -40.38
C ALA A 100 33.19 -0.13 -40.06
N LYS A 101 34.32 -0.84 -40.15
CA LYS A 101 34.38 -2.28 -39.95
C LYS A 101 34.46 -2.70 -38.47
N SER A 102 34.98 -1.85 -37.59
CA SER A 102 35.07 -2.08 -36.16
C SER A 102 35.09 -0.75 -35.44
N VAL A 103 34.87 -0.78 -34.10
CA VAL A 103 34.91 0.41 -33.23
C VAL A 103 36.31 1.04 -33.24
N GLU A 104 37.38 0.21 -33.27
CA GLU A 104 38.76 0.69 -33.33
C GLU A 104 39.03 1.43 -34.64
N ALA A 105 38.55 0.88 -35.79
CA ALA A 105 38.68 1.54 -37.08
C ALA A 105 37.92 2.86 -37.15
N ALA A 106 36.72 2.89 -36.56
CA ALA A 106 35.91 4.12 -36.44
C ALA A 106 36.62 5.16 -35.56
N ALA A 107 37.24 4.74 -34.45
CA ALA A 107 37.99 5.64 -33.56
C ALA A 107 39.22 6.24 -34.26
N GLU A 108 40.01 5.44 -35.02
CA GLU A 108 41.13 5.93 -35.82
C GLU A 108 40.68 6.92 -36.93
N GLU A 109 39.55 6.64 -37.58
CA GLU A 109 39.01 7.49 -38.65
C GLU A 109 38.48 8.82 -38.10
N THR A 110 38.00 8.86 -36.86
CA THR A 110 37.43 10.05 -36.22
C THR A 110 38.43 10.82 -35.35
N GLU A 111 39.67 10.36 -35.20
CA GLU A 111 40.69 10.94 -34.32
C GLU A 111 40.94 12.44 -34.56
N ASN A 112 40.74 12.91 -35.82
CA ASN A 112 40.93 14.31 -36.21
C ASN A 112 39.65 15.01 -36.60
N SER A 113 38.49 14.48 -36.25
CA SER A 113 37.16 15.04 -36.62
C SER A 113 36.53 15.69 -35.39
N GLU A 114 36.14 16.96 -35.55
CA GLU A 114 35.60 17.79 -34.47
C GLU A 114 34.07 17.64 -34.28
N ASP A 115 33.34 17.20 -35.35
CA ASP A 115 31.89 17.23 -35.48
C ASP A 115 31.29 15.83 -35.76
N THR A 116 31.99 14.77 -35.40
CA THR A 116 31.63 13.39 -35.72
C THR A 116 31.31 12.59 -34.46
N LEU A 117 30.24 11.78 -34.51
CA LEU A 117 29.92 10.76 -33.51
C LEU A 117 30.09 9.37 -34.09
N ILE A 118 30.30 8.38 -33.22
CA ILE A 118 30.36 6.98 -33.60
C ILE A 118 29.09 6.31 -33.09
N LEU A 119 28.35 5.63 -33.98
CA LEU A 119 27.21 4.82 -33.64
C LEU A 119 27.58 3.34 -33.73
N HIS A 120 27.59 2.64 -32.62
CA HIS A 120 27.81 1.21 -32.57
C HIS A 120 26.47 0.48 -32.31
N ALA A 121 26.00 -0.25 -33.31
CA ALA A 121 24.79 -1.05 -33.26
C ALA A 121 25.16 -2.54 -33.09
N LYS A 122 24.77 -3.13 -31.96
CA LYS A 122 25.02 -4.52 -31.60
C LYS A 122 23.69 -5.24 -31.34
N ALA A 123 23.53 -6.43 -31.97
CA ALA A 123 22.39 -7.28 -31.69
C ALA A 123 22.83 -8.55 -30.96
N ASP A 124 22.24 -8.82 -29.81
CA ASP A 124 22.28 -10.13 -29.15
C ASP A 124 20.94 -10.84 -29.36
N THR A 125 20.83 -12.12 -28.98
CA THR A 125 19.72 -13.04 -29.34
C THR A 125 18.30 -12.52 -29.03
N MET A 126 18.14 -11.54 -28.15
CA MET A 126 16.84 -10.93 -27.79
C MET A 126 16.87 -9.41 -27.60
N GLU A 127 18.02 -8.75 -27.76
CA GLU A 127 18.17 -7.34 -27.43
C GLU A 127 19.03 -6.64 -28.47
N LEU A 128 18.60 -5.45 -28.91
CA LEU A 128 19.37 -4.59 -29.76
C LEU A 128 19.87 -3.42 -28.93
N THR A 129 21.18 -3.26 -28.86
CA THR A 129 21.82 -2.18 -28.09
C THR A 129 22.47 -1.19 -29.06
N LEU A 130 22.16 0.09 -28.87
CA LEU A 130 22.75 1.20 -29.62
C LEU A 130 23.65 1.99 -28.67
N HIS A 131 24.93 2.07 -28.98
CA HIS A 131 25.87 2.91 -28.24
C HIS A 131 26.28 4.11 -29.10
N VAL A 132 26.06 5.31 -28.60
CA VAL A 132 26.60 6.55 -29.17
C VAL A 132 27.91 6.85 -28.45
N LEU A 133 29.02 6.82 -29.18
CA LEU A 133 30.34 7.04 -28.65
C LEU A 133 30.85 8.41 -29.08
N LEU A 134 31.40 9.15 -28.11
CA LEU A 134 32.02 10.46 -28.32
C LEU A 134 33.54 10.27 -28.49
N PRO A 135 34.15 10.65 -29.64
CA PRO A 135 35.61 10.58 -29.81
C PRO A 135 36.35 11.50 -28.83
N GLU A 136 37.54 11.11 -28.37
CA GLU A 136 38.31 11.85 -27.37
C GLU A 136 38.69 13.28 -27.78
N ASN A 137 38.85 13.56 -29.09
CA ASN A 137 39.26 14.86 -29.63
C ASN A 137 38.06 15.63 -30.25
N SER A 138 36.82 15.22 -30.01
CA SER A 138 35.63 15.90 -30.52
C SER A 138 35.37 17.23 -29.77
N THR A 139 34.86 18.23 -30.50
CA THR A 139 34.34 19.47 -29.89
C THR A 139 32.89 19.31 -29.38
N LEU A 140 32.27 18.16 -29.68
CA LEU A 140 30.92 17.83 -29.22
C LEU A 140 30.91 17.53 -27.72
N THR A 141 29.84 17.91 -27.09
CA THR A 141 29.61 17.67 -25.65
C THR A 141 28.84 16.38 -25.41
N GLU A 142 28.84 15.89 -24.18
CA GLU A 142 28.04 14.75 -23.77
C GLU A 142 26.53 15.03 -24.00
N ASP A 143 26.09 16.28 -23.81
CA ASP A 143 24.71 16.69 -24.07
C ASP A 143 24.35 16.54 -25.56
N ASP A 144 25.25 16.89 -26.48
CA ASP A 144 25.03 16.71 -27.92
C ASP A 144 24.87 15.23 -28.29
N ALA A 145 25.64 14.35 -27.65
CA ALA A 145 25.53 12.90 -27.84
C ALA A 145 24.22 12.33 -27.27
N ILE A 146 23.75 12.85 -26.13
CA ILE A 146 22.46 12.47 -25.53
C ILE A 146 21.28 12.93 -26.41
N HIS A 147 21.34 14.13 -27.00
CA HIS A 147 20.33 14.59 -27.94
C HIS A 147 20.23 13.67 -29.17
N TYR A 148 21.37 13.24 -29.70
CA TYR A 148 21.39 12.29 -30.81
C TYR A 148 20.90 10.91 -30.40
N GLN A 149 21.21 10.45 -29.19
CA GLN A 149 20.67 9.19 -28.65
C GLN A 149 19.14 9.22 -28.56
N GLN A 150 18.55 10.30 -28.04
CA GLN A 150 17.09 10.45 -27.95
C GLN A 150 16.41 10.46 -29.32
N PHE A 151 17.03 11.10 -30.31
CA PHE A 151 16.60 11.02 -31.70
C PHE A 151 16.64 9.58 -32.22
N LEU A 152 17.75 8.86 -31.98
CA LEU A 152 17.90 7.46 -32.43
C LEU A 152 16.85 6.53 -31.81
N GLU A 153 16.52 6.67 -30.53
CA GLU A 153 15.51 5.83 -29.88
C GLU A 153 14.15 5.91 -30.59
N GLN A 154 13.80 7.09 -31.12
CA GLN A 154 12.57 7.31 -31.88
C GLN A 154 12.71 6.93 -33.36
N ALA A 155 13.87 7.20 -33.97
CA ALA A 155 14.08 7.07 -35.41
C ALA A 155 14.61 5.68 -35.83
N TYR A 156 15.29 4.94 -34.97
CA TYR A 156 15.93 3.66 -35.32
C TYR A 156 14.98 2.58 -35.86
N PRO A 157 13.71 2.49 -35.47
CA PRO A 157 12.76 1.59 -36.13
C PRO A 157 12.72 1.75 -37.66
N VAL A 158 12.94 2.94 -38.20
CA VAL A 158 13.02 3.19 -39.65
C VAL A 158 14.20 2.43 -40.30
N VAL A 159 15.35 2.40 -39.60
CA VAL A 159 16.52 1.63 -40.05
C VAL A 159 16.24 0.13 -40.02
N GLN A 160 15.58 -0.35 -38.99
CA GLN A 160 15.21 -1.79 -38.89
C GLN A 160 14.30 -2.21 -40.06
N VAL A 161 13.45 -1.32 -40.47
CA VAL A 161 12.54 -1.58 -41.57
C VAL A 161 13.24 -1.46 -42.92
N ALA A 162 14.12 -0.50 -43.12
CA ALA A 162 14.97 -0.45 -44.30
C ALA A 162 15.78 -1.76 -44.47
N LYS A 163 16.22 -2.36 -43.35
CA LYS A 163 16.83 -3.73 -43.31
C LYS A 163 15.89 -4.84 -43.80
N SER A 164 14.59 -4.72 -43.59
CA SER A 164 13.61 -5.76 -43.89
C SER A 164 13.23 -5.83 -45.39
N GLY A 165 13.59 -4.82 -46.19
CA GLY A 165 13.25 -4.73 -47.62
C GLY A 165 11.76 -4.53 -47.88
N LEU A 166 11.00 -4.08 -46.93
CA LEU A 166 9.56 -3.81 -47.04
C LEU A 166 9.30 -2.47 -47.69
N ASP A 167 8.22 -2.36 -48.46
CA ASP A 167 7.78 -1.10 -49.09
C ASP A 167 7.20 -0.12 -48.04
N GLU A 168 7.30 1.19 -48.30
CA GLU A 168 6.88 2.25 -47.38
C GLU A 168 5.43 2.10 -46.88
N ALA A 169 4.52 1.60 -47.69
CA ALA A 169 3.14 1.34 -47.34
C ALA A 169 2.97 0.12 -46.38
N GLN A 170 3.82 -0.91 -46.54
CA GLN A 170 3.88 -2.07 -45.62
C GLN A 170 4.51 -1.69 -44.30
N LEU A 171 5.38 -0.74 -44.32
CA LEU A 171 6.07 -0.09 -43.23
C LEU A 171 5.11 0.65 -42.32
N MET A 172 4.30 1.53 -42.88
CA MET A 172 3.26 2.24 -42.15
C MET A 172 2.29 1.27 -41.44
N GLY A 173 1.98 0.13 -42.11
CA GLY A 173 1.14 -0.91 -41.52
C GLY A 173 1.78 -1.65 -40.34
N LEU A 174 3.13 -1.80 -40.32
CA LEU A 174 3.87 -2.45 -39.22
C LEU A 174 4.21 -1.51 -38.07
N MET A 175 4.38 -0.22 -38.39
CA MET A 175 4.64 0.84 -37.39
C MET A 175 3.36 1.42 -36.80
N THR A 176 2.18 1.10 -37.37
CA THR A 176 0.91 1.45 -36.75
C THR A 176 0.78 0.60 -35.48
N PRO A 177 0.79 1.18 -34.28
CA PRO A 177 0.61 0.42 -33.06
C PRO A 177 -0.70 -0.34 -33.17
N THR A 178 -0.63 -1.66 -33.14
CA THR A 178 -1.82 -2.51 -33.15
C THR A 178 -2.42 -2.45 -31.76
N GLN A 179 -3.30 -1.48 -31.55
CA GLN A 179 -4.15 -1.46 -30.36
C GLN A 179 -5.29 -2.44 -30.58
N ALA A 180 -5.22 -3.57 -29.93
CA ALA A 180 -6.35 -4.46 -29.79
C ALA A 180 -7.18 -3.98 -28.61
N THR A 181 -8.14 -3.10 -28.87
CA THR A 181 -9.09 -2.62 -27.86
C THR A 181 -10.32 -3.52 -27.92
N VAL A 182 -10.62 -4.19 -26.82
CA VAL A 182 -11.96 -4.76 -26.62
C VAL A 182 -12.86 -3.62 -26.20
N ILE A 183 -13.59 -3.03 -27.14
CA ILE A 183 -14.56 -1.97 -26.85
C ILE A 183 -15.79 -2.62 -26.27
N THR A 184 -15.93 -2.58 -24.95
CA THR A 184 -17.22 -2.69 -24.26
C THR A 184 -17.64 -1.28 -23.86
N GLY A 185 -18.08 -0.51 -24.82
CA GLY A 185 -19.03 0.60 -24.67
C GLY A 185 -18.63 1.83 -23.85
N VAL A 186 -17.36 2.12 -23.59
CA VAL A 186 -16.89 3.41 -23.03
C VAL A 186 -15.50 3.71 -23.56
N GLU A 187 -15.29 4.92 -24.04
CA GLU A 187 -13.96 5.42 -24.45
C GLU A 187 -13.02 5.41 -23.24
N GLU A 188 -11.95 4.60 -23.32
CA GLU A 188 -10.84 4.67 -22.36
C GLU A 188 -9.62 5.24 -23.06
N GLU A 189 -9.25 6.45 -22.68
CA GLU A 189 -7.87 6.88 -22.76
C GLU A 189 -7.06 5.97 -21.84
N THR A 190 -6.14 5.18 -22.38
CA THR A 190 -5.18 4.39 -21.60
C THR A 190 -4.20 5.35 -20.95
N ASP A 191 -4.53 5.69 -19.75
CA ASP A 191 -3.90 6.72 -18.97
C ASP A 191 -2.89 6.07 -18.00
N ASP A 192 -1.77 6.71 -17.74
CA ASP A 192 -0.85 6.38 -16.64
C ASP A 192 -1.58 6.19 -15.31
N LEU A 193 -2.79 6.72 -15.18
CA LEU A 193 -3.76 6.53 -14.11
C LEU A 193 -4.24 5.09 -13.95
N GLU A 194 -4.32 4.29 -15.01
CA GLU A 194 -4.79 2.89 -14.95
C GLU A 194 -3.72 1.99 -14.32
N VAL A 195 -2.47 2.14 -14.73
CA VAL A 195 -1.31 1.45 -14.11
C VAL A 195 -1.19 1.81 -12.63
N MET A 196 -1.44 3.08 -12.31
CA MET A 196 -1.38 3.57 -10.95
C MET A 196 -2.52 3.04 -10.07
N ARG A 197 -3.72 2.92 -10.64
CA ARG A 197 -4.86 2.31 -9.98
C ARG A 197 -4.58 0.85 -9.65
N ASP A 198 -4.00 0.09 -10.58
CA ASP A 198 -3.62 -1.31 -10.38
C ASP A 198 -2.59 -1.46 -9.25
N ILE A 199 -1.59 -0.57 -9.18
CA ILE A 199 -0.61 -0.53 -8.08
C ILE A 199 -1.28 -0.21 -6.75
N LEU A 200 -2.22 0.73 -6.72
CA LEU A 200 -2.98 1.06 -5.52
C LEU A 200 -3.87 -0.09 -5.06
N ASP A 201 -4.63 -0.66 -5.98
CA ASP A 201 -5.54 -1.77 -5.71
C ASP A 201 -4.77 -2.99 -5.19
N MET A 202 -3.53 -3.18 -5.65
CA MET A 202 -2.63 -4.20 -5.15
C MET A 202 -2.04 -3.84 -3.78
N LEU A 203 -1.49 -2.64 -3.60
CA LEU A 203 -0.64 -2.29 -2.43
C LEU A 203 -1.46 -1.83 -1.22
N LEU A 204 -2.52 -1.03 -1.44
CA LEU A 204 -3.30 -0.42 -0.36
C LEU A 204 -3.93 -1.43 0.59
N PRO A 205 -4.55 -2.54 0.13
CA PRO A 205 -5.07 -3.57 1.02
C PRO A 205 -4.00 -4.15 1.95
N TYR A 206 -2.79 -4.40 1.45
CA TYR A 206 -1.69 -4.95 2.26
C TYR A 206 -1.25 -3.99 3.36
N VAL A 207 -1.11 -2.70 3.05
CA VAL A 207 -0.76 -1.68 4.03
C VAL A 207 -1.83 -1.57 5.11
N VAL A 208 -3.10 -1.54 4.73
CA VAL A 208 -4.24 -1.49 5.67
C VAL A 208 -4.27 -2.73 6.55
N ILE A 209 -4.10 -3.93 5.99
CA ILE A 209 -4.05 -5.19 6.74
C ILE A 209 -2.92 -5.17 7.77
N MET A 210 -1.72 -4.72 7.38
CA MET A 210 -0.58 -4.60 8.29
C MET A 210 -0.86 -3.64 9.45
N VAL A 211 -1.37 -2.45 9.16
CA VAL A 211 -1.71 -1.45 10.19
C VAL A 211 -2.76 -2.00 11.15
N LEU A 212 -3.83 -2.62 10.62
CA LEU A 212 -4.88 -3.21 11.43
C LEU A 212 -4.36 -4.37 12.28
N TYR A 213 -3.50 -5.23 11.74
CA TYR A 213 -2.86 -6.32 12.47
C TYR A 213 -2.11 -5.81 13.71
N PHE A 214 -1.22 -4.83 13.53
CA PHE A 214 -0.45 -4.27 14.64
C PHE A 214 -1.35 -3.54 15.66
N MET A 215 -2.37 -2.84 15.20
CA MET A 215 -3.32 -2.18 16.08
C MET A 215 -4.12 -3.18 16.90
N ILE A 216 -4.67 -4.23 16.28
CA ILE A 216 -5.41 -5.28 16.99
C ILE A 216 -4.50 -5.96 18.01
N LEU A 217 -3.26 -6.26 17.64
CA LEU A 217 -2.27 -6.86 18.53
C LEU A 217 -2.02 -5.95 19.77
N ALA A 218 -1.75 -4.67 19.55
CA ALA A 218 -1.47 -3.72 20.63
C ALA A 218 -2.66 -3.51 21.56
N TYR A 219 -3.86 -3.29 21.00
CA TYR A 219 -5.08 -3.06 21.77
C TYR A 219 -5.59 -4.33 22.46
N GLY A 220 -5.49 -5.48 21.80
CA GLY A 220 -5.81 -6.76 22.38
C GLY A 220 -4.94 -7.07 23.60
N GLN A 221 -3.61 -6.93 23.48
CA GLN A 221 -2.69 -7.05 24.61
C GLN A 221 -3.00 -6.03 25.72
N GLY A 222 -3.35 -4.78 25.34
CA GLY A 222 -3.78 -3.74 26.26
C GLY A 222 -5.01 -4.14 27.08
N VAL A 223 -6.03 -4.72 26.44
CA VAL A 223 -7.24 -5.23 27.10
C VAL A 223 -6.89 -6.39 28.04
N ALA A 224 -6.10 -7.36 27.58
CA ALA A 224 -5.71 -8.50 28.40
C ALA A 224 -4.94 -8.07 29.65
N ASN A 225 -3.98 -7.15 29.52
CA ASN A 225 -3.27 -6.55 30.65
C ASN A 225 -4.21 -5.79 31.60
N CYS A 226 -5.14 -5.02 31.07
CA CYS A 226 -6.11 -4.26 31.87
C CYS A 226 -6.97 -5.19 32.74
N VAL A 227 -7.44 -6.31 32.15
CA VAL A 227 -8.24 -7.31 32.84
C VAL A 227 -7.41 -8.01 33.92
N LEU A 228 -6.16 -8.39 33.60
CA LEU A 228 -5.25 -9.03 34.54
C LEU A 228 -4.92 -8.13 35.75
N MET A 229 -4.52 -6.87 35.46
CA MET A 229 -4.16 -5.90 36.51
C MET A 229 -5.30 -5.65 37.49
N GLU A 230 -6.53 -5.69 37.04
CA GLU A 230 -7.68 -5.59 37.95
C GLU A 230 -7.87 -6.83 38.80
N LYS A 231 -7.76 -8.02 38.18
CA LYS A 231 -7.86 -9.28 38.92
C LYS A 231 -6.81 -9.38 40.01
N THR A 232 -5.61 -8.86 39.80
CA THR A 232 -4.50 -8.87 40.77
C THR A 232 -4.59 -7.73 41.80
N SER A 233 -5.32 -6.67 41.49
CA SER A 233 -5.53 -5.56 42.41
C SER A 233 -6.73 -5.80 43.30
N LYS A 234 -6.65 -5.30 44.56
CA LYS A 234 -7.79 -5.33 45.53
C LYS A 234 -8.99 -4.49 45.08
N LEU A 235 -8.88 -3.73 43.99
CA LEU A 235 -9.94 -2.87 43.44
C LEU A 235 -11.15 -3.67 42.93
N VAL A 236 -10.95 -4.91 42.49
CA VAL A 236 -12.04 -5.78 42.02
C VAL A 236 -13.12 -5.96 43.09
N ASP A 237 -12.72 -6.18 44.35
CA ASP A 237 -13.68 -6.41 45.46
C ASP A 237 -14.58 -5.19 45.65
N THR A 238 -14.05 -3.97 45.49
CA THR A 238 -14.81 -2.70 45.60
C THR A 238 -15.78 -2.49 44.43
N PHE A 239 -15.37 -2.83 43.23
CA PHE A 239 -16.21 -2.65 42.02
C PHE A 239 -17.33 -3.68 41.94
N LEU A 240 -17.09 -4.93 42.39
CA LEU A 240 -18.07 -6.00 42.31
C LEU A 240 -19.28 -5.79 43.26
N VAL A 241 -19.15 -4.93 44.24
CA VAL A 241 -20.28 -4.52 45.08
C VAL A 241 -21.26 -3.64 44.33
N THR A 242 -20.79 -2.87 43.36
CA THR A 242 -21.59 -1.85 42.65
C THR A 242 -21.97 -2.21 41.23
N VAL A 243 -21.14 -3.01 40.51
CA VAL A 243 -21.30 -3.35 39.11
C VAL A 243 -21.12 -4.85 38.90
N LYS A 244 -21.97 -5.44 38.08
CA LYS A 244 -21.83 -6.87 37.73
C LYS A 244 -20.60 -7.12 36.84
N PRO A 245 -19.90 -8.26 37.02
CA PRO A 245 -18.66 -8.60 36.28
C PRO A 245 -18.79 -8.48 34.76
N GLY A 246 -19.91 -8.94 34.19
CA GLY A 246 -20.15 -8.85 32.75
C GLY A 246 -20.25 -7.41 32.23
N ALA A 247 -20.89 -6.52 33.00
CA ALA A 247 -20.98 -5.10 32.67
C ALA A 247 -19.61 -4.39 32.77
N MET A 248 -18.80 -4.79 33.74
CA MET A 248 -17.45 -4.27 33.92
C MET A 248 -16.54 -4.65 32.75
N MET A 249 -16.53 -5.92 32.36
CA MET A 249 -15.77 -6.39 31.21
C MET A 249 -16.22 -5.70 29.91
N LEU A 250 -17.54 -5.67 29.63
CA LEU A 250 -18.07 -5.07 28.40
C LEU A 250 -17.74 -3.57 28.31
N GLY A 251 -17.89 -2.84 29.43
CA GLY A 251 -17.56 -1.40 29.43
C GLY A 251 -16.12 -1.11 29.09
N LYS A 252 -15.18 -1.96 29.52
CA LYS A 252 -13.75 -1.83 29.20
C LYS A 252 -13.39 -2.20 27.79
N VAL A 253 -13.88 -3.34 27.32
CA VAL A 253 -13.65 -3.80 25.94
C VAL A 253 -14.16 -2.75 24.97
N LEU A 254 -15.36 -2.21 25.20
CA LEU A 254 -15.93 -1.10 24.41
C LEU A 254 -15.04 0.15 24.46
N ALA A 255 -14.56 0.54 25.63
CA ALA A 255 -13.75 1.75 25.79
C ALA A 255 -12.41 1.64 25.05
N ILE A 256 -11.72 0.50 25.22
CA ILE A 256 -10.41 0.28 24.62
C ILE A 256 -10.54 0.08 23.09
N ALA A 257 -11.54 -0.65 22.63
CA ALA A 257 -11.83 -0.80 21.20
C ALA A 257 -12.11 0.56 20.54
N LEU A 258 -12.92 1.40 21.18
CA LEU A 258 -13.18 2.75 20.66
C LEU A 258 -11.93 3.63 20.65
N CYS A 259 -11.03 3.50 21.63
CA CYS A 259 -9.73 4.19 21.59
C CYS A 259 -8.90 3.77 20.39
N GLY A 260 -8.88 2.47 20.05
CA GLY A 260 -8.16 1.96 18.87
C GLY A 260 -8.71 2.54 17.56
N VAL A 261 -10.02 2.48 17.40
CA VAL A 261 -10.68 3.04 16.21
C VAL A 261 -10.47 4.56 16.12
N ALA A 262 -10.62 5.28 17.23
CA ALA A 262 -10.38 6.73 17.25
C ALA A 262 -8.93 7.10 16.93
N GLN A 263 -7.96 6.28 17.36
CA GLN A 263 -6.54 6.49 17.04
C GLN A 263 -6.26 6.25 15.56
N LEU A 264 -6.84 5.19 14.96
CA LEU A 264 -6.73 4.93 13.52
C LEU A 264 -7.26 6.11 12.71
N PHE A 265 -8.44 6.63 13.08
CA PHE A 265 -9.02 7.82 12.43
C PHE A 265 -8.13 9.05 12.56
N ALA A 266 -7.53 9.26 13.73
CA ALA A 266 -6.61 10.37 13.93
C ALA A 266 -5.39 10.28 12.99
N TRP A 267 -4.83 9.08 12.81
CA TRP A 267 -3.69 8.86 11.90
C TRP A 267 -4.08 9.02 10.43
N VAL A 268 -5.24 8.49 10.02
CA VAL A 268 -5.76 8.69 8.67
C VAL A 268 -6.00 10.18 8.39
N LEU A 269 -6.56 10.92 9.34
CA LEU A 269 -6.74 12.37 9.20
C LEU A 269 -5.39 13.09 9.06
N CYS A 270 -4.38 12.71 9.84
CA CYS A 270 -3.04 13.27 9.72
C CYS A 270 -2.43 12.99 8.34
N LEU A 271 -2.62 11.77 7.80
CA LEU A 271 -2.16 11.42 6.45
C LEU A 271 -2.85 12.27 5.38
N VAL A 272 -4.18 12.40 5.42
CA VAL A 272 -4.94 13.22 4.46
C VAL A 272 -4.47 14.69 4.50
N VAL A 273 -4.28 15.24 5.69
CA VAL A 273 -3.77 16.62 5.84
C VAL A 273 -2.34 16.73 5.30
N SER A 274 -1.49 15.74 5.56
CA SER A 274 -0.11 15.71 5.05
C SER A 274 -0.06 15.73 3.53
N PHE A 275 -0.84 14.87 2.87
CA PHE A 275 -0.91 14.83 1.41
C PHE A 275 -1.49 16.12 0.83
N ALA A 276 -2.53 16.69 1.45
CA ALA A 276 -3.10 17.97 1.01
C ALA A 276 -2.08 19.12 1.10
N VAL A 277 -1.31 19.19 2.19
CA VAL A 277 -0.26 20.20 2.38
C VAL A 277 0.90 19.94 1.41
N GLY A 278 1.33 18.69 1.26
CA GLY A 278 2.39 18.31 0.31
C GLY A 278 2.02 18.68 -1.12
N THR A 279 0.83 18.30 -1.58
CA THR A 279 0.33 18.65 -2.93
C THR A 279 0.26 20.17 -3.13
N ALA A 280 -0.26 20.92 -2.16
CA ALA A 280 -0.32 22.37 -2.27
C ALA A 280 1.07 23.02 -2.33
N ALA A 281 2.03 22.50 -1.56
CA ALA A 281 3.41 23.00 -1.55
C ALA A 281 4.13 22.70 -2.89
N VAL A 282 4.02 21.47 -3.39
CA VAL A 282 4.66 21.06 -4.65
C VAL A 282 4.06 21.79 -5.84
N THR A 283 2.73 21.91 -5.94
CA THR A 283 2.07 22.66 -7.02
C THR A 283 2.41 24.15 -7.00
N ALA A 284 2.78 24.71 -5.83
CA ALA A 284 3.24 26.08 -5.72
C ALA A 284 4.71 26.26 -6.17
N LEU A 285 5.53 25.21 -6.04
CA LEU A 285 6.94 25.20 -6.48
C LEU A 285 7.06 24.87 -7.97
N GLU A 286 6.34 23.86 -8.43
CA GLU A 286 6.31 23.37 -9.81
C GLU A 286 4.86 23.13 -10.25
N PRO A 287 4.23 24.10 -10.93
CA PRO A 287 2.83 24.00 -11.35
C PRO A 287 2.55 22.88 -12.37
N GLU A 288 3.53 22.50 -13.16
CA GLU A 288 3.42 21.49 -14.24
C GLU A 288 3.97 20.13 -13.83
N THR A 289 4.17 19.87 -12.52
CA THR A 289 4.74 18.61 -12.06
C THR A 289 3.75 17.44 -12.18
N ASP A 290 4.20 16.37 -12.82
CA ASP A 290 3.46 15.09 -12.98
C ASP A 290 3.83 14.08 -11.90
N MET A 291 4.19 14.53 -10.71
CA MET A 291 4.60 13.66 -9.61
C MET A 291 3.51 12.62 -9.27
N LEU A 292 3.88 11.34 -9.31
CA LEU A 292 3.03 10.18 -9.06
C LEU A 292 2.17 10.34 -7.79
N LEU A 293 2.76 10.82 -6.68
CA LEU A 293 2.05 11.00 -5.41
C LEU A 293 0.97 12.09 -5.46
N ILE A 294 1.15 13.12 -6.30
CA ILE A 294 0.14 14.17 -6.50
C ILE A 294 -1.02 13.63 -7.33
N GLN A 295 -0.71 12.90 -8.39
CA GLN A 295 -1.72 12.25 -9.22
C GLN A 295 -2.55 11.28 -8.37
N LEU A 296 -1.90 10.46 -7.53
CA LEU A 296 -2.56 9.61 -6.55
C LEU A 296 -3.50 10.38 -5.63
N PHE A 297 -3.05 11.49 -5.06
CA PHE A 297 -3.88 12.30 -4.16
C PHE A 297 -5.03 12.98 -4.89
N ARG A 298 -4.81 13.48 -6.12
CA ARG A 298 -5.87 14.02 -6.98
C ARG A 298 -6.90 12.94 -7.33
N MET A 299 -6.45 11.73 -7.67
CA MET A 299 -7.32 10.58 -7.93
C MET A 299 -8.20 10.25 -6.72
N PHE A 300 -7.67 10.31 -5.49
CA PHE A 300 -8.50 10.19 -4.28
C PHE A 300 -9.49 11.35 -4.11
N GLY A 301 -9.14 12.56 -4.53
CA GLY A 301 -10.01 13.75 -4.50
C GLY A 301 -11.11 13.68 -5.57
N ASP A 302 -10.77 13.29 -6.78
CA ASP A 302 -11.68 13.17 -7.92
C ASP A 302 -12.51 11.88 -7.87
N ALA A 303 -12.05 10.89 -7.12
CA ALA A 303 -12.75 9.64 -6.83
C ALA A 303 -13.98 9.83 -5.92
N GLY A 304 -14.74 10.90 -6.11
CA GLY A 304 -16.04 11.13 -5.45
C GLY A 304 -17.05 9.97 -5.63
N GLY A 305 -16.72 8.99 -6.48
CA GLY A 305 -17.41 7.72 -6.63
C GLY A 305 -16.84 6.56 -5.78
N LEU A 306 -15.53 6.57 -5.43
CA LEU A 306 -14.90 5.48 -4.66
C LEU A 306 -15.28 5.56 -3.17
N PHE A 307 -15.18 6.73 -2.54
CA PHE A 307 -15.52 6.88 -1.12
C PHE A 307 -16.99 7.19 -0.90
N THR A 308 -17.86 6.23 -1.16
CA THR A 308 -19.30 6.40 -0.92
C THR A 308 -19.59 6.53 0.57
N VAL A 309 -20.54 7.41 0.95
CA VAL A 309 -20.96 7.58 2.36
C VAL A 309 -21.37 6.23 2.99
N PRO A 310 -22.13 5.35 2.31
CA PRO A 310 -22.41 4.02 2.83
C PRO A 310 -21.15 3.17 3.05
N GLY A 311 -20.17 3.23 2.14
CA GLY A 311 -18.89 2.51 2.27
C GLY A 311 -18.10 2.94 3.51
N ILE A 312 -17.98 4.25 3.75
CA ILE A 312 -17.32 4.79 4.93
C ILE A 312 -18.00 4.32 6.22
N VAL A 313 -19.33 4.43 6.28
CA VAL A 313 -20.11 4.01 7.46
C VAL A 313 -19.94 2.51 7.72
N LEU A 314 -20.01 1.68 6.68
CA LEU A 314 -19.82 0.23 6.79
C LEU A 314 -18.41 -0.11 7.25
N SER A 315 -17.39 0.52 6.71
CA SER A 315 -15.99 0.32 7.12
C SER A 315 -15.77 0.67 8.61
N ILE A 316 -16.33 1.78 9.07
CA ILE A 316 -16.28 2.18 10.48
C ILE A 316 -16.95 1.13 11.38
N LEU A 317 -18.14 0.66 11.00
CA LEU A 317 -18.89 -0.34 11.76
C LEU A 317 -18.16 -1.70 11.77
N MET A 318 -17.56 -2.09 10.64
CA MET A 318 -16.72 -3.29 10.52
C MET A 318 -15.50 -3.20 11.44
N LEU A 319 -14.76 -2.10 11.39
CA LEU A 319 -13.61 -1.86 12.26
C LEU A 319 -14.00 -1.92 13.73
N LEU A 320 -15.04 -1.19 14.14
CA LEU A 320 -15.48 -1.18 15.54
C LEU A 320 -15.90 -2.57 16.01
N SER A 321 -16.72 -3.30 15.22
CA SER A 321 -17.18 -4.63 15.58
C SER A 321 -16.04 -5.65 15.62
N GLY A 322 -15.08 -5.57 14.70
CA GLY A 322 -13.92 -6.44 14.67
C GLY A 322 -12.96 -6.17 15.83
N PHE A 323 -12.68 -4.90 16.16
CA PHE A 323 -11.94 -4.56 17.38
C PHE A 323 -12.62 -5.13 18.64
N LEU A 324 -13.95 -5.04 18.73
CA LEU A 324 -14.71 -5.62 19.85
C LEU A 324 -14.57 -7.14 19.89
N LEU A 325 -14.60 -7.82 18.74
CA LEU A 325 -14.42 -9.27 18.63
C LEU A 325 -13.05 -9.69 19.20
N TYR A 326 -11.98 -9.12 18.69
CA TYR A 326 -10.61 -9.45 19.11
C TYR A 326 -10.32 -9.01 20.56
N CYS A 327 -10.75 -7.84 20.96
CA CYS A 327 -10.62 -7.38 22.34
C CYS A 327 -11.39 -8.27 23.33
N SER A 328 -12.55 -8.81 22.94
CA SER A 328 -13.30 -9.76 23.77
C SER A 328 -12.55 -11.09 23.93
N LEU A 329 -11.91 -11.57 22.86
CA LEU A 329 -11.06 -12.77 22.90
C LEU A 329 -9.83 -12.55 23.79
N ALA A 330 -9.15 -11.41 23.65
CA ALA A 330 -8.01 -11.05 24.49
C ALA A 330 -8.39 -10.86 25.97
N ALA A 331 -9.59 -10.30 26.26
CA ALA A 331 -10.11 -10.17 27.62
C ALA A 331 -10.29 -11.53 28.30
N MET A 332 -10.69 -12.58 27.56
CA MET A 332 -10.73 -13.93 28.10
C MET A 332 -9.35 -14.42 28.49
N GLY A 333 -8.32 -14.19 27.67
CA GLY A 333 -6.93 -14.52 27.99
C GLY A 333 -6.45 -13.83 29.25
N GLY A 334 -6.72 -12.53 29.39
CA GLY A 334 -6.40 -11.74 30.60
C GLY A 334 -7.11 -12.26 31.87
N ALA A 335 -8.38 -12.70 31.75
CA ALA A 335 -9.11 -13.27 32.87
C ALA A 335 -8.55 -14.65 33.33
N MET A 336 -7.98 -15.42 32.41
CA MET A 336 -7.36 -16.73 32.71
C MET A 336 -6.00 -16.60 33.39
N ALA A 337 -5.26 -15.51 33.14
CA ALA A 337 -3.97 -15.25 33.75
C ALA A 337 -4.07 -14.97 35.24
N SER A 338 -3.02 -15.29 36.00
CA SER A 338 -2.89 -14.99 37.43
C SER A 338 -1.74 -14.05 37.74
N LYS A 339 -0.72 -14.01 36.87
CA LYS A 339 0.45 -13.11 36.92
C LYS A 339 0.73 -12.57 35.51
N PRO A 340 1.48 -11.47 35.40
CA PRO A 340 1.86 -10.93 34.09
C PRO A 340 2.60 -11.95 33.20
N GLU A 341 3.42 -12.80 33.77
CA GLU A 341 4.20 -13.82 33.05
C GLU A 341 3.28 -14.90 32.43
N ASP A 342 2.11 -15.14 32.99
CA ASP A 342 1.15 -16.12 32.50
C ASP A 342 0.44 -15.66 31.22
N LEU A 343 0.46 -14.36 30.96
CA LEU A 343 -0.38 -13.73 29.93
C LEU A 343 -0.04 -14.22 28.52
N SER A 344 1.22 -14.50 28.24
CA SER A 344 1.67 -15.06 26.98
C SER A 344 1.02 -16.42 26.68
N ASN A 345 0.90 -17.26 27.71
CA ASN A 345 0.32 -18.59 27.60
C ASN A 345 -1.21 -18.60 27.60
N THR A 346 -1.84 -17.69 28.38
CA THR A 346 -3.31 -17.64 28.47
C THR A 346 -3.95 -16.89 27.31
N ASN A 347 -3.21 -15.95 26.68
CA ASN A 347 -3.68 -15.16 25.55
C ASN A 347 -3.37 -15.81 24.18
N VAL A 348 -2.87 -17.05 24.19
CA VAL A 348 -2.47 -17.77 22.98
C VAL A 348 -3.59 -17.88 21.95
N LEU A 349 -4.85 -18.06 22.38
CA LEU A 349 -6.00 -18.14 21.47
C LEU A 349 -6.20 -16.85 20.66
N PHE A 350 -6.06 -15.70 21.33
CA PHE A 350 -6.11 -14.40 20.67
C PHE A 350 -4.98 -14.25 19.64
N THR A 351 -3.76 -14.57 20.05
CA THR A 351 -2.57 -14.43 19.19
C THR A 351 -2.65 -15.38 17.99
N LEU A 352 -3.03 -16.65 18.19
CA LEU A 352 -3.20 -17.60 17.09
C LEU A 352 -4.33 -17.22 16.16
N ALA A 353 -5.48 -16.77 16.67
CA ALA A 353 -6.59 -16.31 15.84
C ALA A 353 -6.17 -15.11 14.97
N LEU A 354 -5.41 -14.15 15.55
CA LEU A 354 -4.93 -12.98 14.82
C LEU A 354 -3.90 -13.36 13.76
N ILE A 355 -2.90 -14.18 14.09
CA ILE A 355 -1.87 -14.65 13.16
C ILE A 355 -2.50 -15.48 12.03
N ALA A 356 -3.37 -16.43 12.36
CA ALA A 356 -4.05 -17.24 11.36
C ALA A 356 -4.90 -16.40 10.40
N SER A 357 -5.61 -15.39 10.91
CA SER A 357 -6.39 -14.48 10.10
C SER A 357 -5.53 -13.61 9.20
N PHE A 358 -4.40 -13.12 9.73
CA PHE A 358 -3.44 -12.33 8.97
C PHE A 358 -2.88 -13.12 7.77
N PHE A 359 -2.39 -14.35 8.03
CA PHE A 359 -1.88 -15.20 6.95
C PHE A 359 -2.98 -15.66 5.99
N ALA A 360 -4.18 -15.97 6.49
CA ALA A 360 -5.32 -16.34 5.63
C ALA A 360 -5.72 -15.22 4.67
N VAL A 361 -5.54 -13.97 5.06
CA VAL A 361 -5.78 -12.81 4.20
C VAL A 361 -4.60 -12.56 3.28
N LEU A 362 -3.38 -12.57 3.80
CA LEU A 362 -2.16 -12.29 3.04
C LEU A 362 -1.95 -13.27 1.87
N TYR A 363 -2.15 -14.57 2.13
CA TYR A 363 -1.98 -15.61 1.11
C TYR A 363 -3.26 -15.91 0.32
N GLY A 364 -4.42 -15.51 0.81
CA GLY A 364 -5.70 -15.82 0.19
C GLY A 364 -5.91 -15.12 -1.16
N SER A 365 -5.32 -13.95 -1.36
CA SER A 365 -5.34 -13.23 -2.63
C SER A 365 -4.31 -13.79 -3.63
N ALA A 366 -3.15 -14.24 -3.14
CA ALA A 366 -2.04 -14.70 -3.97
C ALA A 366 -2.28 -16.07 -4.63
N THR A 367 -3.03 -16.97 -3.97
CA THR A 367 -3.24 -18.35 -4.43
C THR A 367 -4.35 -18.52 -5.45
N MET A 368 -5.19 -17.51 -5.68
CA MET A 368 -6.38 -17.61 -6.55
C MET A 368 -6.20 -16.96 -7.93
N GLY A 369 -4.99 -16.67 -8.38
CA GLY A 369 -4.74 -16.23 -9.77
C GLY A 369 -5.55 -14.99 -10.18
N GLY A 370 -5.69 -14.01 -9.29
CA GLY A 370 -6.48 -12.80 -9.54
C GLY A 370 -7.97 -12.90 -9.17
N GLY A 371 -8.40 -14.00 -8.53
CA GLY A 371 -9.80 -14.24 -8.21
C GLY A 371 -10.37 -13.52 -6.96
N GLY A 372 -9.61 -12.59 -6.37
CA GLY A 372 -10.08 -11.78 -5.24
C GLY A 372 -10.35 -12.57 -3.95
N TYR A 373 -10.77 -11.86 -2.90
CA TYR A 373 -11.15 -12.44 -1.62
C TYR A 373 -12.56 -13.04 -1.69
N THR A 374 -12.73 -14.30 -1.30
CA THR A 374 -14.02 -15.00 -1.35
C THR A 374 -14.56 -15.31 0.05
N TRP A 375 -14.11 -16.40 0.68
CA TRP A 375 -14.55 -16.81 2.01
C TRP A 375 -14.06 -15.88 3.12
N GLN A 376 -12.93 -15.19 2.91
CA GLN A 376 -12.34 -14.25 3.87
C GLN A 376 -13.28 -13.09 4.19
N LEU A 377 -14.17 -12.72 3.25
CA LEU A 377 -15.18 -11.68 3.44
C LEU A 377 -16.22 -12.05 4.51
N TYR A 378 -16.49 -13.35 4.69
CA TYR A 378 -17.56 -13.82 5.57
C TYR A 378 -17.08 -14.36 6.91
N VAL A 379 -15.81 -14.73 7.03
CA VAL A 379 -15.24 -15.18 8.31
C VAL A 379 -14.95 -13.97 9.21
N PRO A 380 -15.53 -13.88 10.42
CA PRO A 380 -15.47 -12.67 11.24
C PRO A 380 -14.06 -12.19 11.59
N PHE A 381 -13.12 -13.14 11.75
CA PHE A 381 -11.74 -12.82 12.08
C PHE A 381 -10.96 -12.25 10.89
N THR A 382 -11.23 -12.68 9.67
CA THR A 382 -10.57 -12.20 8.45
C THR A 382 -11.29 -10.99 7.86
N SER A 383 -12.63 -10.95 7.91
CA SER A 383 -13.43 -9.91 7.27
C SER A 383 -13.14 -8.50 7.81
N MET A 384 -12.77 -8.37 9.09
CA MET A 384 -12.33 -7.10 9.65
C MET A 384 -11.07 -6.55 8.99
N LEU A 385 -10.16 -7.42 8.55
CA LEU A 385 -8.88 -7.02 7.96
C LEU A 385 -9.03 -6.62 6.48
N VAL A 386 -10.01 -7.17 5.79
CA VAL A 386 -10.17 -7.08 4.33
C VAL A 386 -11.32 -6.16 3.91
N VAL A 387 -12.52 -6.37 4.47
CA VAL A 387 -13.73 -5.69 3.99
C VAL A 387 -13.67 -4.17 4.07
N PRO A 388 -13.08 -3.54 5.11
CA PRO A 388 -13.02 -2.08 5.18
C PRO A 388 -12.29 -1.44 4.00
N SER A 389 -11.16 -2.01 3.54
CA SER A 389 -10.41 -1.51 2.39
C SER A 389 -11.14 -1.76 1.08
N LEU A 390 -11.64 -2.98 0.86
CA LEU A 390 -12.30 -3.36 -0.39
C LEU A 390 -13.62 -2.62 -0.63
N VAL A 391 -14.37 -2.30 0.43
CA VAL A 391 -15.57 -1.48 0.31
C VAL A 391 -15.25 -0.03 -0.04
N LEU A 392 -14.15 0.49 0.49
CA LEU A 392 -13.69 1.84 0.17
C LEU A 392 -13.16 1.95 -1.26
N LEU A 393 -12.52 0.89 -1.77
CA LEU A 393 -12.05 0.79 -3.16
C LEU A 393 -13.18 0.47 -4.16
N GLY A 394 -14.38 0.11 -3.67
CA GLY A 394 -15.50 -0.26 -4.53
C GLY A 394 -15.45 -1.70 -5.07
N GLU A 395 -14.43 -2.49 -4.71
CA GLU A 395 -14.27 -3.89 -5.15
C GLU A 395 -15.31 -4.82 -4.53
N VAL A 396 -15.87 -4.47 -3.38
CA VAL A 396 -16.93 -5.22 -2.71
C VAL A 396 -18.20 -4.40 -2.67
N SER A 397 -19.29 -5.01 -3.17
CA SER A 397 -20.61 -4.37 -3.16
C SER A 397 -21.09 -4.07 -1.74
N VAL A 398 -21.85 -2.98 -1.58
CA VAL A 398 -22.49 -2.59 -0.32
C VAL A 398 -23.35 -3.73 0.25
N GLY A 399 -24.00 -4.51 -0.62
CA GLY A 399 -24.81 -5.66 -0.21
C GLY A 399 -23.97 -6.76 0.46
N THR A 400 -22.85 -7.13 -0.16
CA THR A 400 -21.89 -8.11 0.40
C THR A 400 -21.29 -7.63 1.72
N ALA A 401 -20.93 -6.36 1.80
CA ALA A 401 -20.40 -5.75 3.03
C ALA A 401 -21.44 -5.75 4.17
N CYS A 402 -22.71 -5.49 3.88
CA CYS A 402 -23.80 -5.60 4.86
C CYS A 402 -23.98 -7.02 5.40
N ILE A 403 -23.88 -8.03 4.53
CA ILE A 403 -23.94 -9.45 4.95
C ILE A 403 -22.75 -9.77 5.86
N SER A 404 -21.54 -9.39 5.46
CA SER A 404 -20.32 -9.58 6.24
C SER A 404 -20.43 -8.89 7.62
N LEU A 405 -20.90 -7.65 7.66
CA LEU A 405 -21.16 -6.92 8.90
C LEU A 405 -22.20 -7.62 9.78
N GLY A 406 -23.25 -8.15 9.20
CA GLY A 406 -24.25 -8.93 9.94
C GLY A 406 -23.65 -10.16 10.63
N ILE A 407 -22.85 -10.94 9.91
CA ILE A 407 -22.14 -12.09 10.46
C ILE A 407 -21.15 -11.65 11.55
N MET A 408 -20.40 -10.56 11.31
CA MET A 408 -19.47 -9.97 12.26
C MET A 408 -20.15 -9.58 13.55
N LEU A 409 -21.27 -8.85 13.49
CA LEU A 409 -22.03 -8.38 14.66
C LEU A 409 -22.57 -9.55 15.50
N VAL A 410 -23.11 -10.60 14.86
CA VAL A 410 -23.57 -11.81 15.55
C VAL A 410 -22.41 -12.49 16.26
N SER A 411 -21.27 -12.67 15.57
CA SER A 411 -20.09 -13.32 16.12
C SER A 411 -19.49 -12.50 17.28
N THR A 412 -19.43 -11.19 17.13
CA THR A 412 -18.98 -10.26 18.19
C THR A 412 -19.91 -10.36 19.41
N GLY A 413 -21.22 -10.39 19.19
CA GLY A 413 -22.19 -10.57 20.27
C GLY A 413 -21.99 -11.88 21.03
N VAL A 414 -21.78 -12.98 20.32
CA VAL A 414 -21.47 -14.30 20.93
C VAL A 414 -20.18 -14.23 21.73
N MET A 415 -19.11 -13.64 21.17
CA MET A 415 -17.82 -13.50 21.84
C MET A 415 -17.90 -12.63 23.11
N ILE A 416 -18.64 -11.53 23.08
CA ILE A 416 -18.88 -10.69 24.26
C ILE A 416 -19.59 -11.48 25.37
N VAL A 417 -20.62 -12.25 25.02
CA VAL A 417 -21.34 -13.06 26.01
C VAL A 417 -20.44 -14.14 26.59
N LEU A 418 -19.64 -14.80 25.76
CA LEU A 418 -18.70 -15.83 26.17
C LEU A 418 -17.61 -15.25 27.09
N ALA A 419 -17.01 -14.15 26.68
CA ALA A 419 -16.00 -13.44 27.47
C ALA A 419 -16.56 -12.95 28.82
N GLY A 420 -17.80 -12.46 28.85
CA GLY A 420 -18.47 -12.09 30.09
C GLY A 420 -18.70 -13.27 31.03
N LYS A 421 -19.05 -14.45 30.50
CA LYS A 421 -19.16 -15.68 31.31
C LYS A 421 -17.80 -16.13 31.86
N VAL A 422 -16.77 -16.16 31.02
CA VAL A 422 -15.40 -16.53 31.44
C VAL A 422 -14.89 -15.55 32.51
N TYR A 423 -15.05 -14.25 32.28
CA TYR A 423 -14.65 -13.22 33.24
C TYR A 423 -15.34 -13.41 34.59
N ARG A 424 -16.65 -13.64 34.62
CA ARG A 424 -17.42 -13.88 35.84
C ARG A 424 -16.94 -15.10 36.62
N LEU A 425 -16.57 -16.18 35.90
CA LEU A 425 -16.11 -17.42 36.54
C LEU A 425 -14.69 -17.31 37.12
N LEU A 426 -13.86 -16.46 36.51
CA LEU A 426 -12.41 -16.47 36.80
C LEU A 426 -11.93 -15.23 37.55
N ILE A 427 -12.70 -14.15 37.63
CA ILE A 427 -12.27 -12.89 38.23
C ILE A 427 -11.98 -13.02 39.75
N LEU A 428 -12.73 -13.89 40.45
CA LEU A 428 -12.56 -14.15 41.87
C LEU A 428 -11.64 -15.33 42.17
N ARG A 429 -11.23 -16.06 41.14
CA ARG A 429 -10.37 -17.23 41.32
C ARG A 429 -8.92 -16.79 41.50
N LYS A 430 -8.33 -17.19 42.64
CA LYS A 430 -6.90 -17.04 42.94
C LYS A 430 -6.25 -18.42 42.77
N GLY A 431 -5.05 -18.48 42.22
CA GLY A 431 -4.29 -19.73 42.03
C GLY A 431 -3.68 -19.80 40.63
N ASP A 432 -3.29 -21.01 40.21
CA ASP A 432 -2.59 -21.25 38.96
C ASP A 432 -3.40 -20.84 37.73
N PRO A 433 -2.71 -20.40 36.65
CA PRO A 433 -3.35 -20.01 35.39
C PRO A 433 -4.10 -21.21 34.80
N LEU A 434 -5.27 -20.93 34.20
CA LEU A 434 -6.09 -21.93 33.58
C LEU A 434 -5.82 -22.03 32.08
N SER A 435 -5.59 -23.24 31.59
CA SER A 435 -5.55 -23.45 30.14
C SER A 435 -6.95 -23.29 29.50
N PRO A 436 -7.03 -22.88 28.23
CA PRO A 436 -8.30 -22.73 27.51
C PRO A 436 -9.19 -23.96 27.54
N GLY A 437 -8.60 -25.17 27.49
CA GLY A 437 -9.33 -26.42 27.57
C GLY A 437 -9.98 -26.68 28.94
N LYS A 438 -9.34 -26.26 30.04
CA LYS A 438 -9.92 -26.32 31.39
C LYS A 438 -11.08 -25.36 31.55
N VAL A 439 -10.96 -24.15 30.97
CA VAL A 439 -12.05 -23.14 31.00
C VAL A 439 -13.27 -23.63 30.24
N LEU A 440 -13.09 -24.31 29.11
CA LEU A 440 -14.19 -24.88 28.33
C LEU A 440 -14.95 -25.96 29.14
N LYS A 441 -14.22 -26.78 29.92
CA LYS A 441 -14.84 -27.76 30.83
C LYS A 441 -15.66 -27.10 31.93
N LEU A 442 -15.16 -26.01 32.54
CA LEU A 442 -15.90 -25.20 33.52
C LEU A 442 -17.17 -24.58 32.94
N LEU A 443 -17.11 -24.07 31.72
CA LEU A 443 -18.28 -23.50 31.04
C LEU A 443 -19.38 -24.54 30.78
N ARG A 444 -19.00 -25.83 30.64
CA ARG A 444 -19.92 -26.98 30.50
C ARG A 444 -20.42 -27.52 31.84
N GLY A 445 -20.11 -26.87 32.96
CA GLY A 445 -20.56 -27.29 34.31
C GLY A 445 -19.82 -28.50 34.87
N LYS A 446 -18.65 -28.89 34.32
CA LYS A 446 -17.83 -29.96 34.87
C LYS A 446 -16.87 -29.39 35.93
N THR A 447 -16.84 -30.00 37.10
CA THR A 447 -15.84 -29.69 38.14
C THR A 447 -14.45 -30.08 37.64
N ILE A 448 -13.48 -29.20 37.83
CA ILE A 448 -12.07 -29.52 37.58
C ILE A 448 -11.52 -30.02 38.91
N GLU A 449 -11.12 -31.26 38.97
CA GLU A 449 -10.27 -31.77 40.03
C GLU A 449 -8.94 -31.02 39.98
N SER A 450 -8.53 -30.53 41.14
CA SER A 450 -7.33 -29.71 41.39
C SER A 450 -6.04 -30.45 41.04
#